data_9a7a72970b80931e87480e84261c51ea
#
_entry.id   9a7a72970b80931e87480e84261c51ea
#
_cell.length_a   1.000
_cell.length_b   1.000
_cell.length_c   1.000
_cell.angle_alpha   90.00
_cell.angle_beta   90.00
_cell.angle_gamma   90.00
#
_symmetry.space_group_name_H-M   'P 1'
#
loop_
_entity.id
_entity.type
_entity.pdbx_description
1 polymer ?
#
loop_
_entity_poly.entity_id
_entity_poly.type
_entity_poly.pdbx_seq_one_letter_code
_entity_poly.pdbx_strand_id
1 'polypeptide(L)'
;PAPWNAGAKPLIDFDFDAKTDAVQWIAGRLRIPRQMLDDVAFLESFLRANLLRALLKAENAQIINGTGVAPELHGLMPQAQAYNGSYTALVEKILDAAYGQVADNGHSANAVALNSRDAIGIYLNKASGSGEYDMPGGVGFVNGRLTIGGLAVVQAPAAQMASGTFLTGDFNAAQLVTRLNPEIRFFEQDEDNVSKNMITVRIEERVALPVYYPNAFVKLGAATTTTTV
;
A
#
# COMPACT_ATOMS: atom_id res chain seq x y z
N PRO A 1 -17.26 1.27 41.19
CA PRO A 1 -18.33 1.89 40.44
C PRO A 1 -19.14 2.72 41.43
N ALA A 2 -19.23 4.04 41.22
CA ALA A 2 -20.06 4.90 41.99
C ALA A 2 -21.54 4.52 41.81
N PRO A 3 -22.37 4.58 42.87
CA PRO A 3 -23.78 4.26 42.73
C PRO A 3 -24.38 5.18 41.65
N TRP A 4 -25.15 4.62 40.75
CA TRP A 4 -25.69 5.26 39.57
C TRP A 4 -26.60 6.47 39.80
N ASN A 5 -26.98 6.73 41.04
CA ASN A 5 -27.81 7.85 41.47
C ASN A 5 -27.01 8.99 42.12
N ALA A 6 -25.69 8.96 42.13
CA ALA A 6 -24.88 9.88 42.95
C ALA A 6 -24.16 10.99 42.15
N GLY A 7 -24.58 11.33 40.95
CA GLY A 7 -24.02 12.45 40.21
C GLY A 7 -24.39 12.47 38.73
N ALA A 8 -24.20 13.62 38.09
CA ALA A 8 -24.36 13.74 36.64
C ALA A 8 -23.36 12.81 35.95
N LYS A 9 -23.80 12.07 34.92
CA LYS A 9 -22.91 11.27 34.09
C LYS A 9 -21.89 12.21 33.43
N PRO A 10 -20.59 11.85 33.39
CA PRO A 10 -19.60 12.66 32.71
C PRO A 10 -19.98 12.80 31.23
N LEU A 11 -19.91 14.02 30.72
CA LEU A 11 -20.07 14.29 29.30
C LEU A 11 -18.85 13.73 28.60
N ILE A 12 -19.07 12.91 27.58
CA ILE A 12 -18.04 12.53 26.65
C ILE A 12 -18.14 13.51 25.49
N ASP A 13 -17.17 14.39 25.38
CA ASP A 13 -17.08 15.35 24.27
C ASP A 13 -16.31 14.72 23.13
N PHE A 14 -16.89 14.76 21.93
CA PHE A 14 -16.23 14.31 20.70
C PHE A 14 -16.01 15.55 19.84
N ASP A 15 -14.76 15.83 19.56
CA ASP A 15 -14.39 16.84 18.59
C ASP A 15 -14.36 16.21 17.19
N PHE A 16 -15.05 16.85 16.24
CA PHE A 16 -15.12 16.38 14.84
C PHE A 16 -14.33 17.34 13.95
N ASP A 17 -13.23 16.88 13.41
CA ASP A 17 -12.46 17.61 12.42
C ASP A 17 -12.80 17.13 11.00
N ALA A 18 -13.22 18.06 10.15
CA ALA A 18 -13.57 17.76 8.76
C ALA A 18 -12.30 17.71 7.90
N LYS A 19 -11.93 16.53 7.44
CA LYS A 19 -10.84 16.33 6.45
C LYS A 19 -11.41 16.05 5.08
N THR A 20 -10.80 16.63 4.05
CA THR A 20 -11.18 16.43 2.65
C THR A 20 -10.02 15.78 1.91
N ASP A 21 -10.25 14.58 1.39
CA ASP A 21 -9.33 13.89 0.50
C ASP A 21 -9.79 14.02 -0.95
N ALA A 22 -8.92 14.56 -1.80
CA ALA A 22 -9.23 14.75 -3.21
C ALA A 22 -9.11 13.43 -3.97
N VAL A 23 -10.12 13.13 -4.82
CA VAL A 23 -10.07 11.99 -5.72
C VAL A 23 -9.06 12.27 -6.83
N GLN A 24 -8.05 11.43 -6.96
CA GLN A 24 -6.98 11.58 -7.95
C GLN A 24 -7.17 10.63 -9.15
N TRP A 25 -6.57 11.00 -10.27
CA TRP A 25 -6.51 10.18 -11.46
C TRP A 25 -5.22 9.37 -11.47
N ILE A 26 -5.35 8.06 -11.68
CA ILE A 26 -4.23 7.20 -12.04
C ILE A 26 -4.47 6.79 -13.48
N ALA A 27 -3.60 7.17 -14.39
CA ALA A 27 -3.79 6.95 -15.82
C ALA A 27 -2.46 6.60 -16.50
N GLY A 28 -2.58 5.80 -17.56
CA GLY A 28 -1.48 5.50 -18.47
C GLY A 28 -1.94 5.51 -19.91
N ARG A 29 -1.05 5.84 -20.85
CA ARG A 29 -1.32 5.78 -22.28
C ARG A 29 -0.21 5.05 -23.02
N LEU A 30 -0.59 4.36 -24.09
CA LEU A 30 0.30 3.63 -24.99
C LEU A 30 -0.15 3.90 -26.43
N ARG A 31 0.79 4.13 -27.35
CA ARG A 31 0.53 4.25 -28.79
C ARG A 31 1.03 3.01 -29.51
N ILE A 32 0.20 2.46 -30.38
CA ILE A 32 0.52 1.27 -31.18
C ILE A 32 0.12 1.49 -32.63
N PRO A 33 0.85 0.90 -33.61
CA PRO A 33 0.43 0.91 -35.00
C PRO A 33 -0.87 0.12 -35.18
N ARG A 34 -1.82 0.67 -35.97
CA ARG A 34 -3.10 0.02 -36.27
C ARG A 34 -2.92 -1.35 -36.90
N GLN A 35 -1.94 -1.48 -37.81
CA GLN A 35 -1.63 -2.76 -38.46
C GLN A 35 -1.34 -3.88 -37.48
N MET A 36 -0.62 -3.58 -36.37
CA MET A 36 -0.34 -4.60 -35.35
C MET A 36 -1.60 -5.10 -34.64
N LEU A 37 -2.61 -4.26 -34.45
CA LEU A 37 -3.88 -4.67 -33.87
C LEU A 37 -4.70 -5.52 -34.83
N ASP A 38 -4.67 -5.16 -36.12
CA ASP A 38 -5.45 -5.86 -37.17
C ASP A 38 -4.81 -7.23 -37.50
N ASP A 39 -3.48 -7.32 -37.51
CA ASP A 39 -2.76 -8.53 -37.91
C ASP A 39 -2.60 -9.56 -36.79
N VAL A 40 -2.67 -9.13 -35.51
CA VAL A 40 -2.38 -9.99 -34.36
C VAL A 40 -3.60 -10.12 -33.45
N ALA A 41 -4.43 -11.12 -33.73
CA ALA A 41 -5.74 -11.31 -33.07
C ALA A 41 -5.71 -11.37 -31.53
N PHE A 42 -4.59 -11.81 -30.90
CA PHE A 42 -4.49 -11.87 -29.44
C PHE A 42 -3.94 -10.57 -28.81
N LEU A 43 -3.42 -9.62 -29.62
CA LEU A 43 -2.73 -8.43 -29.12
C LEU A 43 -3.63 -7.55 -28.26
N GLU A 44 -4.90 -7.41 -28.63
CA GLU A 44 -5.85 -6.61 -27.86
C GLU A 44 -6.06 -7.18 -26.46
N SER A 45 -6.28 -8.48 -26.33
CA SER A 45 -6.45 -9.12 -25.02
C SER A 45 -5.19 -9.08 -24.17
N PHE A 46 -4.03 -9.27 -24.80
CA PHE A 46 -2.72 -9.13 -24.15
C PHE A 46 -2.47 -7.72 -23.62
N LEU A 47 -2.77 -6.70 -24.43
CA LEU A 47 -2.63 -5.30 -24.04
C LEU A 47 -3.56 -4.95 -22.88
N ARG A 48 -4.84 -5.35 -22.95
CA ARG A 48 -5.81 -5.12 -21.86
C ARG A 48 -5.30 -5.71 -20.53
N ALA A 49 -4.83 -6.94 -20.54
CA ALA A 49 -4.30 -7.60 -19.34
C ALA A 49 -3.05 -6.92 -18.78
N ASN A 50 -2.11 -6.53 -19.65
CA ASN A 50 -0.86 -5.90 -19.20
C ASN A 50 -1.05 -4.45 -18.76
N LEU A 51 -1.92 -3.68 -19.42
CA LEU A 51 -2.27 -2.32 -19.01
C LEU A 51 -2.97 -2.32 -17.65
N LEU A 52 -3.91 -3.24 -17.42
CA LEU A 52 -4.55 -3.37 -16.10
C LEU A 52 -3.53 -3.72 -15.02
N ARG A 53 -2.60 -4.64 -15.29
CA ARG A 53 -1.52 -4.98 -14.34
C ARG A 53 -0.61 -3.79 -14.07
N ALA A 54 -0.27 -2.99 -15.09
CA ALA A 54 0.53 -1.79 -14.94
C ALA A 54 -0.18 -0.72 -14.09
N LEU A 55 -1.50 -0.53 -14.31
CA LEU A 55 -2.32 0.39 -13.54
C LEU A 55 -2.36 -0.02 -12.06
N LEU A 56 -2.69 -1.28 -11.76
CA LEU A 56 -2.71 -1.80 -10.38
C LEU A 56 -1.35 -1.68 -9.69
N LYS A 57 -0.26 -1.83 -10.44
CA LYS A 57 1.09 -1.61 -9.91
C LYS A 57 1.33 -0.14 -9.54
N ALA A 58 0.85 0.78 -10.37
CA ALA A 58 0.94 2.22 -10.10
C ALA A 58 0.04 2.62 -8.92
N GLU A 59 -1.19 2.10 -8.87
CA GLU A 59 -2.11 2.27 -7.74
C GLU A 59 -1.47 1.82 -6.42
N ASN A 60 -0.94 0.60 -6.36
CA ASN A 60 -0.26 0.09 -5.17
C ASN A 60 0.94 0.95 -4.75
N ALA A 61 1.71 1.47 -5.72
CA ALA A 61 2.81 2.37 -5.42
C ALA A 61 2.33 3.68 -4.78
N GLN A 62 1.23 4.24 -5.28
CA GLN A 62 0.64 5.45 -4.73
C GLN A 62 -0.04 5.22 -3.37
N ILE A 63 -0.70 4.08 -3.15
CA ILE A 63 -1.25 3.71 -1.83
C ILE A 63 -0.16 3.68 -0.77
N ILE A 64 1.02 3.16 -1.10
CA ILE A 64 2.13 3.07 -0.14
C ILE A 64 2.84 4.43 -0.01
N ASN A 65 3.29 5.02 -1.12
CA ASN A 65 4.27 6.11 -1.12
C ASN A 65 3.76 7.45 -1.64
N GLY A 66 2.52 7.55 -2.13
CA GLY A 66 1.99 8.80 -2.70
C GLY A 66 2.22 9.99 -1.80
N THR A 67 2.68 11.10 -2.38
CA THR A 67 3.14 12.27 -1.62
C THR A 67 2.02 13.16 -1.08
N GLY A 68 0.78 12.97 -1.55
CA GLY A 68 -0.36 13.85 -1.22
C GLY A 68 -0.38 15.17 -1.99
N VAL A 69 0.60 15.39 -2.86
CA VAL A 69 0.63 16.55 -3.76
C VAL A 69 0.01 16.15 -5.09
N ALA A 70 -1.05 16.85 -5.51
CA ALA A 70 -1.72 16.54 -6.78
C ALA A 70 -0.72 16.45 -7.96
N PRO A 71 -0.83 15.42 -8.82
CA PRO A 71 -1.91 14.45 -8.97
C PRO A 71 -1.77 13.14 -8.17
N GLU A 72 -0.89 13.08 -7.18
CA GLU A 72 -0.64 11.87 -6.41
C GLU A 72 -1.61 11.72 -5.22
N LEU A 73 -1.91 10.46 -4.85
CA LEU A 73 -2.62 10.15 -3.61
C LEU A 73 -1.77 10.52 -2.39
N HIS A 74 -2.42 10.72 -1.25
CA HIS A 74 -1.72 10.80 0.02
C HIS A 74 -1.56 9.39 0.60
N GLY A 75 -0.41 8.77 0.33
CA GLY A 75 -0.11 7.39 0.67
C GLY A 75 0.01 7.13 2.17
N LEU A 76 0.05 5.85 2.55
CA LEU A 76 0.14 5.43 3.96
C LEU A 76 1.50 5.76 4.59
N MET A 77 2.60 5.55 3.86
CA MET A 77 3.95 5.82 4.39
C MET A 77 4.16 7.28 4.79
N PRO A 78 3.78 8.30 4.00
CA PRO A 78 3.91 9.69 4.44
C PRO A 78 3.10 10.02 5.71
N GLN A 79 1.91 9.44 5.86
CA GLN A 79 0.99 9.72 6.96
C GLN A 79 1.32 8.94 8.24
N ALA A 80 1.99 7.77 8.13
CA ALA A 80 2.32 6.91 9.26
C ALA A 80 3.32 7.56 10.22
N GLN A 81 3.19 7.25 11.52
CA GLN A 81 4.14 7.65 12.55
C GLN A 81 5.49 6.95 12.35
N ALA A 82 6.56 7.64 12.70
CA ALA A 82 7.89 7.03 12.72
C ALA A 82 8.00 6.04 13.88
N TYR A 83 8.69 4.91 13.65
CA TYR A 83 9.06 3.98 14.70
C TYR A 83 10.01 4.66 15.70
N ASN A 84 9.72 4.55 16.99
CA ASN A 84 10.45 5.19 18.07
C ASN A 84 11.09 4.21 19.08
N GLY A 85 11.00 2.89 18.81
CA GLY A 85 11.58 1.86 19.67
C GLY A 85 13.11 1.76 19.54
N SER A 86 13.72 0.98 20.43
CA SER A 86 15.18 0.82 20.55
C SER A 86 15.72 -0.53 20.05
N TYR A 87 14.86 -1.41 19.55
CA TYR A 87 15.28 -2.71 19.05
C TYR A 87 16.12 -2.62 17.79
N THR A 88 16.99 -3.64 17.56
CA THR A 88 17.92 -3.65 16.42
C THR A 88 17.49 -4.54 15.28
N ALA A 89 17.00 -5.74 15.61
CA ALA A 89 16.55 -6.69 14.59
C ALA A 89 15.22 -6.24 13.95
N LEU A 90 15.09 -6.45 12.64
CA LEU A 90 13.90 -6.01 11.88
C LEU A 90 12.60 -6.63 12.42
N VAL A 91 12.63 -7.92 12.79
CA VAL A 91 11.47 -8.64 13.37
C VAL A 91 11.04 -8.01 14.69
N GLU A 92 12.01 -7.73 15.57
CA GLU A 92 11.75 -7.12 16.87
C GLU A 92 11.13 -5.72 16.70
N LYS A 93 11.66 -4.93 15.77
CA LYS A 93 11.10 -3.60 15.44
C LYS A 93 9.67 -3.70 14.94
N ILE A 94 9.35 -4.70 14.11
CA ILE A 94 7.99 -4.92 13.60
C ILE A 94 7.05 -5.28 14.74
N LEU A 95 7.46 -6.20 15.61
CA LEU A 95 6.63 -6.63 16.74
C LEU A 95 6.43 -5.51 17.76
N ASP A 96 7.48 -4.77 18.08
CA ASP A 96 7.39 -3.61 18.97
C ASP A 96 6.53 -2.49 18.38
N ALA A 97 6.68 -2.20 17.08
CA ALA A 97 5.83 -1.24 16.39
C ALA A 97 4.34 -1.65 16.41
N ALA A 98 4.06 -2.93 16.16
CA ALA A 98 2.69 -3.45 16.06
C ALA A 98 2.00 -3.61 17.42
N TYR A 99 2.68 -4.23 18.38
CA TYR A 99 2.11 -4.59 19.68
C TYR A 99 2.48 -3.64 20.81
N GLY A 100 3.50 -2.80 20.61
CA GLY A 100 3.84 -1.68 21.50
C GLY A 100 3.23 -0.38 20.98
N GLN A 101 3.87 0.26 20.00
CA GLN A 101 3.54 1.62 19.60
C GLN A 101 2.11 1.80 19.02
N VAL A 102 1.62 0.86 18.18
CA VAL A 102 0.24 0.91 17.65
C VAL A 102 -0.77 0.66 18.77
N ALA A 103 -0.48 -0.28 19.67
CA ALA A 103 -1.35 -0.58 20.82
C ALA A 103 -1.40 0.58 21.81
N ASP A 104 -0.31 1.27 22.08
CA ASP A 104 -0.26 2.47 22.92
C ASP A 104 -1.15 3.60 22.36
N ASN A 105 -1.31 3.65 21.04
CA ASN A 105 -2.24 4.58 20.37
C ASN A 105 -3.71 4.10 20.42
N GLY A 106 -4.01 2.96 21.05
CA GLY A 106 -5.36 2.42 21.18
C GLY A 106 -5.86 1.63 19.96
N HIS A 107 -4.95 1.23 19.05
CA HIS A 107 -5.26 0.45 17.84
C HIS A 107 -4.69 -0.96 17.93
N SER A 108 -5.17 -1.86 17.07
CA SER A 108 -4.68 -3.24 16.97
C SER A 108 -4.15 -3.52 15.58
N ALA A 109 -2.84 -3.70 15.47
CA ALA A 109 -2.23 -4.01 14.18
C ALA A 109 -2.71 -5.36 13.64
N ASN A 110 -3.03 -5.43 12.36
CA ASN A 110 -3.51 -6.64 11.68
C ASN A 110 -2.59 -7.12 10.56
N ALA A 111 -1.72 -6.25 10.05
CA ALA A 111 -0.81 -6.60 8.98
C ALA A 111 0.49 -5.78 9.04
N VAL A 112 1.48 -6.26 8.29
CA VAL A 112 2.74 -5.56 8.04
C VAL A 112 3.10 -5.65 6.56
N ALA A 113 3.42 -4.51 5.95
CA ALA A 113 3.97 -4.45 4.60
C ALA A 113 5.50 -4.42 4.68
N LEU A 114 6.15 -5.28 3.90
CA LEU A 114 7.60 -5.47 3.87
C LEU A 114 8.10 -5.60 2.43
N ASN A 115 9.38 -5.31 2.23
CA ASN A 115 10.07 -5.73 1.02
C ASN A 115 10.02 -7.27 0.88
N SER A 116 9.75 -7.77 -0.33
CA SER A 116 9.61 -9.22 -0.57
C SER A 116 10.85 -10.03 -0.19
N ARG A 117 12.07 -9.45 -0.35
CA ARG A 117 13.31 -10.11 0.03
C ARG A 117 13.53 -10.13 1.53
N ASP A 118 13.15 -9.05 2.22
CA ASP A 118 13.24 -8.98 3.68
C ASP A 118 12.26 -9.96 4.33
N ALA A 119 11.03 -10.04 3.81
CA ALA A 119 10.02 -10.97 4.27
C ALA A 119 10.51 -12.43 4.23
N ILE A 120 11.10 -12.84 3.11
CA ILE A 120 11.70 -14.17 2.97
C ILE A 120 13.00 -14.29 3.78
N GLY A 121 13.83 -13.24 3.83
CA GLY A 121 15.06 -13.21 4.62
C GLY A 121 14.81 -13.48 6.11
N ILE A 122 13.75 -12.92 6.67
CA ILE A 122 13.33 -13.16 8.05
C ILE A 122 13.01 -14.65 8.27
N TYR A 123 12.27 -15.28 7.36
CA TYR A 123 11.90 -16.68 7.46
C TYR A 123 13.10 -17.62 7.29
N LEU A 124 14.06 -17.27 6.41
CA LEU A 124 15.25 -18.06 6.10
C LEU A 124 16.45 -17.75 7.02
N ASN A 125 16.26 -16.92 8.05
CA ASN A 125 17.33 -16.61 8.99
C ASN A 125 17.77 -17.86 9.75
N LYS A 126 19.09 -18.02 9.93
CA LYS A 126 19.67 -19.15 10.65
C LYS A 126 20.35 -18.69 11.92
N ALA A 127 20.20 -19.48 12.96
CA ALA A 127 20.88 -19.25 14.22
C ALA A 127 22.40 -19.35 14.04
N SER A 128 23.11 -18.40 14.61
CA SER A 128 24.58 -18.39 14.60
C SER A 128 25.11 -19.59 15.42
N GLY A 129 25.78 -20.50 14.74
CA GLY A 129 26.44 -21.65 15.37
C GLY A 129 25.78 -23.02 15.15
N SER A 130 24.44 -23.14 15.19
CA SER A 130 23.76 -24.44 14.96
C SER A 130 23.43 -24.69 13.50
N GLY A 131 23.27 -23.63 12.69
CA GLY A 131 22.80 -23.71 11.31
C GLY A 131 21.30 -24.03 11.18
N GLU A 132 20.59 -24.19 12.27
CA GLU A 132 19.15 -24.36 12.29
C GLU A 132 18.45 -23.05 11.94
N TYR A 133 17.24 -23.14 11.36
CA TYR A 133 16.45 -21.93 11.08
C TYR A 133 16.01 -21.31 12.41
N ASP A 134 16.40 -20.04 12.57
CA ASP A 134 15.96 -19.21 13.68
C ASP A 134 14.61 -18.58 13.29
N MET A 135 13.53 -19.09 13.89
CA MET A 135 12.18 -18.54 13.67
C MET A 135 11.77 -17.66 14.85
N PRO A 136 12.30 -16.44 14.93
CA PRO A 136 11.97 -15.57 16.04
C PRO A 136 10.51 -15.13 15.99
N GLY A 137 9.86 -15.11 17.15
CA GLY A 137 8.60 -14.41 17.33
C GLY A 137 7.40 -14.91 16.54
N GLY A 138 7.29 -16.23 16.26
CA GLY A 138 6.12 -16.78 15.57
C GLY A 138 6.09 -16.46 14.07
N VAL A 139 7.24 -16.40 13.43
CA VAL A 139 7.35 -16.31 11.97
C VAL A 139 6.98 -17.65 11.36
N GLY A 140 6.06 -17.68 10.42
CA GLY A 140 5.62 -18.92 9.79
C GLY A 140 4.64 -18.71 8.65
N PHE A 141 4.19 -19.80 8.04
CA PHE A 141 3.15 -19.77 7.04
C PHE A 141 1.81 -20.23 7.63
N VAL A 142 0.80 -19.36 7.52
CA VAL A 142 -0.58 -19.70 7.87
C VAL A 142 -1.42 -19.61 6.59
N ASN A 143 -2.07 -20.71 6.21
CA ASN A 143 -2.86 -20.78 4.97
C ASN A 143 -2.10 -20.31 3.71
N GLY A 144 -0.80 -20.66 3.60
CA GLY A 144 0.04 -20.29 2.46
C GLY A 144 0.50 -18.83 2.44
N ARG A 145 0.20 -18.04 3.47
CA ARG A 145 0.67 -16.67 3.63
C ARG A 145 1.69 -16.58 4.75
N LEU A 146 2.76 -15.84 4.52
CA LEU A 146 3.74 -15.54 5.56
C LEU A 146 3.09 -14.69 6.65
N THR A 147 3.36 -15.03 7.91
CA THR A 147 2.93 -14.28 9.09
C THR A 147 4.12 -14.03 10.00
N ILE A 148 4.10 -12.91 10.70
CA ILE A 148 5.10 -12.53 11.71
C ILE A 148 4.35 -12.15 12.98
N GLY A 149 4.48 -12.97 14.03
CA GLY A 149 3.78 -12.73 15.30
C GLY A 149 2.26 -12.68 15.17
N GLY A 150 1.67 -13.35 14.17
CA GLY A 150 0.23 -13.30 13.90
C GLY A 150 -0.20 -12.20 12.92
N LEU A 151 0.68 -11.26 12.58
CA LEU A 151 0.41 -10.23 11.55
C LEU A 151 0.49 -10.84 10.16
N ALA A 152 -0.45 -10.51 9.28
CA ALA A 152 -0.38 -10.88 7.88
C ALA A 152 0.74 -10.09 7.17
N VAL A 153 1.65 -10.78 6.49
CA VAL A 153 2.73 -10.13 5.74
C VAL A 153 2.28 -9.82 4.32
N VAL A 154 2.28 -8.54 3.97
CA VAL A 154 2.07 -8.04 2.63
C VAL A 154 3.43 -7.77 1.99
N GLN A 155 3.75 -8.54 0.95
CA GLN A 155 5.02 -8.40 0.24
C GLN A 155 4.93 -7.33 -0.83
N ALA A 156 5.79 -6.30 -0.70
CA ALA A 156 5.90 -5.23 -1.68
C ALA A 156 7.20 -5.37 -2.52
N PRO A 157 7.18 -5.04 -3.82
CA PRO A 157 8.39 -4.98 -4.63
C PRO A 157 9.39 -3.94 -4.10
N ALA A 158 10.68 -4.14 -4.36
CA ALA A 158 11.75 -3.21 -3.94
C ALA A 158 11.55 -1.76 -4.45
N ALA A 159 10.86 -1.59 -5.59
CA ALA A 159 10.52 -0.27 -6.12
C ALA A 159 9.47 0.48 -5.27
N GLN A 160 8.67 -0.24 -4.47
CA GLN A 160 7.64 0.34 -3.62
C GLN A 160 8.08 0.43 -2.16
N MET A 161 8.90 -0.51 -1.71
CA MET A 161 9.39 -0.56 -0.34
C MET A 161 10.86 -0.97 -0.31
N ALA A 162 11.73 -0.09 0.19
CA ALA A 162 13.15 -0.34 0.29
C ALA A 162 13.45 -1.46 1.30
N SER A 163 14.59 -2.14 1.14
CA SER A 163 15.04 -3.13 2.12
C SER A 163 15.30 -2.47 3.48
N GLY A 164 14.96 -3.17 4.55
CA GLY A 164 15.08 -2.70 5.92
C GLY A 164 13.99 -1.72 6.34
N THR A 165 12.96 -1.50 5.51
CA THR A 165 11.80 -0.66 5.83
C THR A 165 10.54 -1.49 6.03
N PHE A 166 9.61 -0.98 6.84
CA PHE A 166 8.29 -1.58 7.01
C PHE A 166 7.20 -0.54 7.25
N LEU A 167 5.96 -0.97 7.02
CA LEU A 167 4.75 -0.28 7.44
C LEU A 167 3.86 -1.30 8.15
N THR A 168 3.57 -1.07 9.41
CA THR A 168 2.65 -1.92 10.19
C THR A 168 1.52 -1.09 10.79
N GLY A 169 0.40 -1.71 11.08
CA GLY A 169 -0.73 -1.02 11.71
C GLY A 169 -2.06 -1.71 11.52
N ASP A 170 -3.11 -0.99 11.87
CA ASP A 170 -4.49 -1.39 11.60
C ASP A 170 -4.96 -0.86 10.25
N PHE A 171 -4.94 -1.74 9.24
CA PHE A 171 -5.34 -1.38 7.87
C PHE A 171 -6.86 -1.14 7.73
N ASN A 172 -7.67 -1.43 8.76
CA ASN A 172 -9.08 -1.02 8.78
C ASN A 172 -9.25 0.49 9.04
N ALA A 173 -8.19 1.17 9.51
CA ALA A 173 -8.18 2.61 9.73
C ALA A 173 -8.00 3.43 8.43
N ALA A 174 -7.85 2.78 7.28
CA ALA A 174 -7.78 3.40 5.96
C ALA A 174 -8.71 2.69 4.99
N GLN A 175 -9.20 3.40 4.00
CA GLN A 175 -10.11 2.85 2.99
C GLN A 175 -9.74 3.35 1.60
N LEU A 176 -9.64 2.45 0.63
CA LEU A 176 -9.55 2.84 -0.77
C LEU A 176 -10.97 3.06 -1.31
N VAL A 177 -11.24 4.29 -1.75
CA VAL A 177 -12.55 4.67 -2.33
C VAL A 177 -12.38 4.85 -3.84
N THR A 178 -13.05 4.01 -4.61
CA THR A 178 -13.03 4.08 -6.07
C THR A 178 -14.22 4.89 -6.59
N ARG A 179 -13.93 6.00 -7.27
CA ARG A 179 -14.92 6.83 -7.95
C ARG A 179 -15.19 6.37 -9.37
N LEU A 180 -14.15 5.95 -10.08
CA LEU A 180 -14.20 5.38 -11.42
C LEU A 180 -13.36 4.12 -11.45
N ASN A 181 -13.99 3.00 -11.79
CA ASN A 181 -13.28 1.73 -11.95
C ASN A 181 -12.30 1.80 -13.14
N PRO A 182 -11.25 0.96 -13.14
CA PRO A 182 -10.31 0.88 -14.25
C PRO A 182 -11.04 0.73 -15.59
N GLU A 183 -10.80 1.67 -16.50
CA GLU A 183 -11.40 1.69 -17.83
C GLU A 183 -10.31 1.79 -18.90
N ILE A 184 -10.42 0.97 -19.96
CA ILE A 184 -9.50 0.99 -21.10
C ILE A 184 -10.26 1.47 -22.32
N ARG A 185 -9.76 2.54 -22.94
CA ARG A 185 -10.33 3.12 -24.19
C ARG A 185 -9.30 3.20 -25.28
N PHE A 186 -9.75 3.00 -26.51
CA PHE A 186 -8.98 3.09 -27.74
C PHE A 186 -9.38 4.37 -28.48
N PHE A 187 -8.39 5.18 -28.88
CA PHE A 187 -8.59 6.44 -29.58
C PHE A 187 -7.81 6.44 -30.89
N GLU A 188 -8.52 6.59 -31.99
CA GLU A 188 -7.93 6.66 -33.33
C GLU A 188 -7.55 8.10 -33.70
N GLN A 189 -8.21 9.11 -33.09
CA GLN A 189 -8.10 10.53 -33.45
C GLN A 189 -7.34 11.32 -32.37
N ASP A 190 -6.24 10.80 -31.87
CA ASP A 190 -5.42 11.47 -30.88
C ASP A 190 -4.16 12.03 -31.53
N GLU A 191 -3.86 13.32 -31.33
CA GLU A 191 -2.69 14.01 -31.89
C GLU A 191 -2.52 13.75 -33.40
N ASP A 192 -1.43 13.06 -33.79
CA ASP A 192 -1.06 12.74 -35.18
C ASP A 192 -1.38 11.27 -35.56
N ASN A 193 -2.21 10.59 -34.80
CA ASN A 193 -2.57 9.18 -35.02
C ASN A 193 -3.12 8.93 -36.42
N VAL A 194 -3.95 9.84 -36.92
CA VAL A 194 -4.54 9.71 -38.27
C VAL A 194 -3.47 9.72 -39.35
N SER A 195 -2.49 10.64 -39.26
CA SER A 195 -1.42 10.77 -40.24
C SER A 195 -0.39 9.66 -40.19
N LYS A 196 -0.22 9.00 -39.04
CA LYS A 196 0.75 7.94 -38.78
C LYS A 196 0.13 6.55 -38.69
N ASN A 197 -1.17 6.42 -38.90
CA ASN A 197 -1.91 5.15 -38.76
C ASN A 197 -1.67 4.46 -37.41
N MET A 198 -1.79 5.26 -36.32
CA MET A 198 -1.59 4.81 -34.94
C MET A 198 -2.90 4.79 -34.17
N ILE A 199 -2.95 4.02 -33.10
CA ILE A 199 -4.05 4.00 -32.12
C ILE A 199 -3.45 4.30 -30.75
N THR A 200 -4.04 5.25 -30.02
CA THR A 200 -3.71 5.50 -28.62
C THR A 200 -4.65 4.68 -27.74
N VAL A 201 -4.07 3.86 -26.88
CA VAL A 201 -4.78 3.12 -25.84
C VAL A 201 -4.55 3.83 -24.53
N ARG A 202 -5.63 4.19 -23.83
CA ARG A 202 -5.60 4.84 -22.52
C ARG A 202 -6.26 3.93 -21.50
N ILE A 203 -5.61 3.77 -20.35
CA ILE A 203 -6.20 3.17 -19.17
C ILE A 203 -6.24 4.23 -18.07
N GLU A 204 -7.35 4.31 -17.36
CA GLU A 204 -7.52 5.29 -16.29
C GLU A 204 -8.47 4.78 -15.21
N GLU A 205 -8.25 5.26 -14.00
CA GLU A 205 -9.14 5.10 -12.85
C GLU A 205 -9.15 6.36 -11.99
N ARG A 206 -10.12 6.49 -11.11
CA ARG A 206 -10.17 7.56 -10.12
C ARG A 206 -10.37 6.99 -8.75
N VAL A 207 -9.44 7.27 -7.86
CA VAL A 207 -9.41 6.75 -6.50
C VAL A 207 -9.07 7.82 -5.48
N ALA A 208 -9.48 7.59 -4.23
CA ALA A 208 -9.06 8.36 -3.07
C ALA A 208 -8.69 7.40 -1.94
N LEU A 209 -7.76 7.80 -1.08
CA LEU A 209 -7.29 6.99 0.07
C LEU A 209 -7.48 7.77 1.38
N PRO A 210 -8.70 7.91 1.90
CA PRO A 210 -8.90 8.47 3.22
C PRO A 210 -8.27 7.58 4.30
N VAL A 211 -7.45 8.19 5.14
CA VAL A 211 -6.86 7.58 6.33
C VAL A 211 -7.53 8.22 7.54
N TYR A 212 -8.39 7.45 8.22
CA TYR A 212 -9.18 7.94 9.35
C TYR A 212 -8.33 8.17 10.58
N TYR A 213 -7.37 7.28 10.82
CA TYR A 213 -6.48 7.33 12.00
C TYR A 213 -5.01 7.15 11.56
N PRO A 214 -4.29 8.23 11.26
CA PRO A 214 -2.86 8.13 10.87
C PRO A 214 -1.98 7.50 11.95
N ASN A 215 -2.32 7.69 13.23
CA ASN A 215 -1.63 7.09 14.38
C ASN A 215 -1.87 5.57 14.55
N ALA A 216 -2.78 4.99 13.77
CA ALA A 216 -2.94 3.52 13.67
C ALA A 216 -1.83 2.85 12.84
N PHE A 217 -0.96 3.65 12.19
CA PHE A 217 0.12 3.16 11.34
C PHE A 217 1.49 3.60 11.86
N VAL A 218 2.44 2.67 11.85
CA VAL A 218 3.84 2.91 12.21
C VAL A 218 4.75 2.45 11.08
N LYS A 219 5.73 3.29 10.73
CA LYS A 219 6.70 3.03 9.66
C LYS A 219 8.13 3.04 10.16
N LEU A 220 8.97 2.26 9.51
CA LEU A 220 10.42 2.41 9.55
C LEU A 220 10.92 2.78 8.15
N GLY A 221 11.68 3.85 8.06
CA GLY A 221 12.22 4.40 6.81
C GLY A 221 11.39 5.55 6.24
N ALA A 222 11.94 6.21 5.23
CA ALA A 222 11.26 7.26 4.48
C ALA A 222 10.39 6.66 3.37
N ALA A 223 9.35 7.39 2.96
CA ALA A 223 8.61 7.06 1.74
C ALA A 223 9.59 7.04 0.54
N THR A 224 9.51 6.01 -0.27
CA THR A 224 10.30 5.94 -1.51
C THR A 224 9.69 6.91 -2.52
N THR A 225 10.45 7.91 -2.96
CA THR A 225 9.98 8.84 -4.01
C THR A 225 9.76 8.04 -5.28
N THR A 226 8.52 7.87 -5.68
CA THR A 226 8.17 7.20 -6.94
C THR A 226 8.38 8.21 -8.05
N THR A 227 9.48 8.11 -8.79
CA THR A 227 9.62 8.83 -10.05
C THR A 227 8.66 8.20 -11.04
N THR A 228 7.61 8.91 -11.40
CA THR A 228 6.67 8.53 -12.46
C THR A 228 7.44 8.54 -13.79
N VAL A 229 7.54 7.39 -14.43
CA VAL A 229 8.09 7.22 -15.79
C VAL A 229 6.99 7.46 -16.81
#